data_2347f7d3ca9b3d810793b65c2e0df480
#
_entry.id   2347f7d3ca9b3d810793b65c2e0df480
#
_cell.length_a   1.000
_cell.length_b   1.000
_cell.length_c   1.000
_cell.angle_alpha   90.00
_cell.angle_beta   90.00
_cell.angle_gamma   90.00
#
_symmetry.space_group_name_H-M   'P 1'
#
loop_
_entity.id
_entity.type
_entity.pdbx_description
1 polymer ?
#
loop_
_entity_poly.entity_id
_entity_poly.type
_entity_poly.pdbx_seq_one_letter_code
_entity_poly.pdbx_strand_id
1 'polypeptide(L)'
;MDTNPLKLDLASDFGATDVVRGDETPMLDAVRAVVPGGVDIAFEVVGTPQLLADTFELTRPGGTCVAVGSMPPGALIPIKGHVLFQERRLVGCVGGSNVPERDIPRIVDLYRAGRIRLDELIGKRVPLADFSEGIAASEAGEVARSVVTIPA
;
A
#
# COMPACT_ATOMS: atom_id res chain seq x y z
N MET A 1 5.37 -3.34 4.87
CA MET A 1 6.32 -4.20 4.16
C MET A 1 6.57 -3.65 2.77
N ASP A 2 7.81 -3.60 2.31
CA ASP A 2 8.21 -3.19 0.95
C ASP A 2 9.56 -3.85 0.63
N THR A 3 9.95 -3.90 -0.64
CA THR A 3 11.28 -4.35 -1.08
C THR A 3 12.27 -3.18 -1.13
N ASN A 4 11.78 -1.94 -1.15
CA ASN A 4 12.58 -0.73 -1.24
C ASN A 4 12.89 -0.16 0.16
N PRO A 5 14.16 -0.11 0.59
CA PRO A 5 14.53 0.41 1.90
C PRO A 5 14.10 1.86 2.13
N LEU A 6 14.19 2.73 1.10
CA LEU A 6 13.75 4.13 1.19
C LEU A 6 12.25 4.23 1.56
N LYS A 7 11.41 3.33 1.03
CA LYS A 7 9.98 3.30 1.36
C LYS A 7 9.72 2.74 2.77
N LEU A 8 10.57 1.85 3.24
CA LEU A 8 10.49 1.35 4.62
C LEU A 8 10.89 2.42 5.63
N ASP A 9 11.96 3.19 5.36
CA ASP A 9 12.36 4.32 6.19
C ASP A 9 11.23 5.37 6.25
N LEU A 10 10.67 5.72 5.09
CA LEU A 10 9.54 6.63 5.01
C LEU A 10 8.31 6.10 5.77
N ALA A 11 8.02 4.79 5.70
CA ALA A 11 6.93 4.20 6.45
C ALA A 11 7.13 4.36 7.97
N SER A 12 8.36 4.19 8.46
CA SER A 12 8.71 4.43 9.87
C SER A 12 8.51 5.90 10.25
N ASP A 13 8.93 6.84 9.40
CA ASP A 13 8.72 8.28 9.59
C ASP A 13 7.24 8.66 9.62
N PHE A 14 6.40 7.90 8.92
CA PHE A 14 4.94 8.05 8.91
C PHE A 14 4.23 7.29 10.03
N GLY A 15 4.98 6.64 10.92
CA GLY A 15 4.46 6.04 12.15
C GLY A 15 4.26 4.52 12.09
N ALA A 16 4.86 3.82 11.13
CA ALA A 16 4.89 2.38 11.19
C ALA A 16 5.73 1.92 12.39
N THR A 17 5.15 1.06 13.23
CA THR A 17 5.84 0.51 14.39
C THR A 17 6.88 -0.53 14.00
N ASP A 18 6.61 -1.26 12.94
CA ASP A 18 7.45 -2.33 12.43
C ASP A 18 7.52 -2.27 10.90
N VAL A 19 8.69 -2.53 10.35
CA VAL A 19 8.92 -2.61 8.92
C VAL A 19 9.56 -3.94 8.55
N VAL A 20 9.18 -4.48 7.40
CA VAL A 20 9.63 -5.80 6.94
C VAL A 20 10.16 -5.68 5.51
N ARG A 21 11.38 -6.18 5.28
CA ARG A 21 11.98 -6.35 3.96
C ARG A 21 11.35 -7.55 3.25
N GLY A 22 10.69 -7.28 2.12
CA GLY A 22 9.98 -8.31 1.36
C GLY A 22 10.82 -9.16 0.45
N ASP A 23 12.08 -8.81 0.23
CA ASP A 23 13.06 -9.51 -0.61
C ASP A 23 14.05 -10.39 0.21
N GLU A 24 14.09 -10.24 1.53
CA GLU A 24 15.03 -10.95 2.39
C GLU A 24 14.44 -12.22 3.02
N THR A 25 13.14 -12.20 3.33
CA THR A 25 12.45 -13.30 4.00
C THR A 25 11.05 -13.48 3.42
N PRO A 26 10.54 -14.71 3.29
CA PRO A 26 9.15 -14.92 2.87
C PRO A 26 8.18 -14.10 3.73
N MET A 27 7.25 -13.41 3.08
CA MET A 27 6.34 -12.45 3.72
C MET A 27 5.61 -13.04 4.93
N LEU A 28 5.08 -14.25 4.79
CA LEU A 28 4.33 -14.91 5.87
C LEU A 28 5.18 -15.12 7.12
N ASP A 29 6.42 -15.54 6.94
CA ASP A 29 7.33 -15.82 8.06
C ASP A 29 7.78 -14.52 8.74
N ALA A 30 8.15 -13.51 7.94
CA ALA A 30 8.62 -12.24 8.44
C ALA A 30 7.54 -11.49 9.23
N VAL A 31 6.30 -11.46 8.72
CA VAL A 31 5.20 -10.78 9.42
C VAL A 31 4.75 -11.57 10.65
N ARG A 32 4.72 -12.90 10.59
CA ARG A 32 4.38 -13.74 11.74
C ARG A 32 5.42 -13.68 12.86
N ALA A 33 6.66 -13.37 12.55
CA ALA A 33 7.68 -13.13 13.59
C ALA A 33 7.36 -11.89 14.43
N VAL A 34 6.73 -10.87 13.82
CA VAL A 34 6.28 -9.64 14.50
C VAL A 34 4.89 -9.81 15.12
N VAL A 35 3.97 -10.44 14.39
CA VAL A 35 2.58 -10.64 14.81
C VAL A 35 2.20 -12.12 14.66
N PRO A 36 2.55 -12.99 15.62
CA PRO A 36 2.35 -14.44 15.51
C PRO A 36 0.90 -14.88 15.27
N GLY A 37 -0.06 -14.13 15.82
CA GLY A 37 -1.51 -14.39 15.69
C GLY A 37 -2.13 -13.93 14.37
N GLY A 38 -1.38 -13.21 13.55
CA GLY A 38 -1.89 -12.52 12.37
C GLY A 38 -2.47 -11.14 12.68
N VAL A 39 -2.71 -10.35 11.64
CA VAL A 39 -3.15 -8.95 11.76
C VAL A 39 -4.68 -8.83 11.70
N ASP A 40 -5.25 -7.82 12.32
CA ASP A 40 -6.69 -7.52 12.25
C ASP A 40 -7.12 -7.12 10.85
N ILE A 41 -6.34 -6.24 10.23
CA ILE A 41 -6.60 -5.71 8.88
C ILE A 41 -5.29 -5.75 8.09
N ALA A 42 -5.36 -6.28 6.88
CA ALA A 42 -4.25 -6.28 5.93
C ALA A 42 -4.67 -5.61 4.63
N PHE A 43 -3.78 -4.80 4.04
CA PHE A 43 -4.00 -4.14 2.75
C PHE A 43 -3.02 -4.69 1.71
N GLU A 44 -3.53 -5.21 0.61
CA GLU A 44 -2.74 -5.55 -0.56
C GLU A 44 -2.87 -4.41 -1.58
N VAL A 45 -1.75 -3.77 -1.94
CA VAL A 45 -1.74 -2.56 -2.77
C VAL A 45 -0.85 -2.66 -4.01
N VAL A 46 -0.28 -3.84 -4.28
CA VAL A 46 0.59 -4.10 -5.45
C VAL A 46 -0.22 -4.63 -6.63
N GLY A 47 -1.18 -5.51 -6.37
CA GLY A 47 -2.07 -6.07 -7.40
C GLY A 47 -1.57 -7.37 -8.01
N THR A 48 -0.93 -8.24 -7.23
CA THR A 48 -0.59 -9.59 -7.72
C THR A 48 -1.41 -10.67 -7.00
N PRO A 49 -1.87 -11.71 -7.72
CA PRO A 49 -2.69 -12.77 -7.13
C PRO A 49 -2.02 -13.48 -5.95
N GLN A 50 -0.71 -13.72 -6.03
CA GLN A 50 0.02 -14.40 -4.96
C GLN A 50 0.13 -13.51 -3.72
N LEU A 51 0.48 -12.24 -3.88
CA LEU A 51 0.55 -11.31 -2.75
C LEU A 51 -0.81 -11.14 -2.07
N LEU A 52 -1.91 -11.13 -2.84
CA LEU A 52 -3.24 -11.07 -2.24
C LEU A 52 -3.56 -12.33 -1.43
N ALA A 53 -3.22 -13.52 -1.95
CA ALA A 53 -3.42 -14.77 -1.22
C ALA A 53 -2.60 -14.81 0.08
N ASP A 54 -1.34 -14.39 0.02
CA ASP A 54 -0.45 -14.34 1.17
C ASP A 54 -0.90 -13.25 2.17
N THR A 55 -1.30 -12.08 1.70
CA THR A 55 -1.85 -10.99 2.54
C THR A 55 -3.14 -11.45 3.24
N PHE A 56 -4.00 -12.20 2.54
CA PHE A 56 -5.19 -12.78 3.15
C PHE A 56 -4.82 -13.82 4.23
N GLU A 57 -3.81 -14.64 4.01
CA GLU A 57 -3.32 -15.62 4.99
C GLU A 57 -2.71 -14.98 6.24
N LEU A 58 -2.17 -13.76 6.11
CA LEU A 58 -1.64 -12.98 7.23
C LEU A 58 -2.70 -12.44 8.18
N THR A 59 -3.94 -12.33 7.77
CA THR A 59 -5.00 -11.90 8.68
C THR A 59 -5.25 -12.97 9.75
N ARG A 60 -5.58 -12.54 10.97
CA ARG A 60 -6.01 -13.48 12.01
C ARG A 60 -7.40 -14.07 11.68
N PRO A 61 -7.85 -15.14 12.34
CA PRO A 61 -9.25 -15.57 12.28
C PRO A 61 -10.20 -14.40 12.57
N GLY A 62 -11.24 -14.22 11.74
CA GLY A 62 -12.16 -13.07 11.79
C GLY A 62 -11.59 -11.75 11.26
N GLY A 63 -10.32 -11.70 10.83
CA GLY A 63 -9.69 -10.51 10.27
C GLY A 63 -10.15 -10.16 8.85
N THR A 64 -9.71 -9.02 8.34
CA THR A 64 -10.11 -8.50 7.03
C THR A 64 -8.89 -8.21 6.16
N CYS A 65 -8.86 -8.75 4.95
CA CYS A 65 -7.93 -8.37 3.90
C CYS A 65 -8.62 -7.44 2.90
N VAL A 66 -7.98 -6.33 2.56
CA VAL A 66 -8.48 -5.34 1.62
C VAL A 66 -7.61 -5.37 0.36
N ALA A 67 -8.21 -5.76 -0.76
CA ALA A 67 -7.56 -5.75 -2.07
C ALA A 67 -7.72 -4.36 -2.71
N VAL A 68 -6.62 -3.60 -2.79
CA VAL A 68 -6.54 -2.25 -3.38
C VAL A 68 -5.80 -2.29 -4.71
N GLY A 69 -4.77 -3.14 -4.81
CA GLY A 69 -3.96 -3.31 -6.02
C GLY A 69 -4.79 -3.83 -7.19
N SER A 70 -4.61 -3.23 -8.36
CA SER A 70 -5.31 -3.66 -9.58
C SER A 70 -4.68 -4.92 -10.15
N MET A 71 -5.47 -5.93 -10.42
CA MET A 71 -5.03 -7.20 -11.00
C MET A 71 -5.42 -7.30 -12.48
N PRO A 72 -4.68 -8.08 -13.29
CA PRO A 72 -5.07 -8.34 -14.66
C PRO A 72 -6.45 -9.01 -14.73
N PRO A 73 -7.27 -8.70 -15.75
CA PRO A 73 -8.55 -9.40 -15.97
C PRO A 73 -8.35 -10.92 -16.07
N GLY A 74 -9.18 -11.68 -15.38
CA GLY A 74 -9.11 -13.15 -15.38
C GLY A 74 -8.04 -13.76 -14.48
N ALA A 75 -7.31 -12.96 -13.72
CA ALA A 75 -6.35 -13.47 -12.73
C ALA A 75 -7.05 -14.33 -11.68
N LEU A 76 -6.48 -15.50 -11.39
CA LEU A 76 -6.97 -16.40 -10.34
C LEU A 76 -6.15 -16.21 -9.06
N ILE A 77 -6.82 -16.05 -7.93
CA ILE A 77 -6.19 -15.86 -6.63
C ILE A 77 -6.08 -17.22 -5.94
N PRO A 78 -4.86 -17.72 -5.62
CA PRO A 78 -4.64 -19.05 -5.06
C PRO A 78 -4.90 -19.09 -3.54
N ILE A 79 -6.10 -18.79 -3.10
CA ILE A 79 -6.47 -18.82 -1.68
C ILE A 79 -6.63 -20.27 -1.21
N LYS A 80 -5.95 -20.63 -0.12
CA LYS A 80 -6.08 -21.94 0.51
C LYS A 80 -7.46 -22.09 1.16
N GLY A 81 -8.21 -23.10 0.80
CA GLY A 81 -9.61 -23.30 1.23
C GLY A 81 -9.80 -23.26 2.75
N HIS A 82 -8.89 -23.87 3.53
CA HIS A 82 -9.00 -23.91 4.99
C HIS A 82 -8.93 -22.52 5.65
N VAL A 83 -8.31 -21.52 4.98
CA VAL A 83 -8.21 -20.14 5.48
C VAL A 83 -9.58 -19.45 5.48
N LEU A 84 -10.43 -19.79 4.51
CA LEU A 84 -11.81 -19.26 4.41
C LEU A 84 -12.69 -19.69 5.58
N PHE A 85 -12.50 -20.90 6.11
CA PHE A 85 -13.28 -21.42 7.24
C PHE A 85 -12.99 -20.73 8.58
N GLN A 86 -12.03 -19.82 8.59
CA GLN A 86 -11.66 -19.05 9.79
C GLN A 86 -12.38 -17.69 9.87
N GLU A 87 -13.53 -17.55 9.22
CA GLU A 87 -14.38 -16.33 9.23
C GLU A 87 -13.66 -15.06 8.74
N ARG A 88 -12.57 -15.21 8.00
CA ARG A 88 -11.83 -14.08 7.42
C ARG A 88 -12.64 -13.43 6.30
N ARG A 89 -12.42 -12.15 6.11
CA ARG A 89 -13.07 -11.37 5.06
C ARG A 89 -12.06 -10.92 4.02
N LEU A 90 -12.40 -11.08 2.74
CA LEU A 90 -11.69 -10.49 1.62
C LEU A 90 -12.62 -9.48 0.94
N VAL A 91 -12.20 -8.22 0.89
CA VAL A 91 -12.99 -7.13 0.32
C VAL A 91 -12.19 -6.37 -0.72
N GLY A 92 -12.84 -6.00 -1.82
CA GLY A 92 -12.26 -5.13 -2.83
C GLY A 92 -12.38 -3.66 -2.44
N CYS A 93 -11.44 -2.84 -2.91
CA CYS A 93 -11.43 -1.40 -2.68
C CYS A 93 -10.99 -0.68 -3.96
N VAL A 94 -11.86 0.12 -4.55
CA VAL A 94 -11.55 0.94 -5.72
C VAL A 94 -11.38 2.39 -5.28
N GLY A 95 -10.17 2.94 -5.51
CA GLY A 95 -9.87 4.34 -5.20
C GLY A 95 -10.17 4.75 -3.74
N GLY A 96 -9.99 3.83 -2.77
CA GLY A 96 -10.30 4.09 -1.36
C GLY A 96 -11.81 4.04 -1.04
N SER A 97 -12.65 3.54 -1.96
CA SER A 97 -14.12 3.56 -1.83
C SER A 97 -14.65 4.98 -1.53
N ASN A 98 -13.97 5.99 -2.05
CA ASN A 98 -14.25 7.39 -1.76
C ASN A 98 -15.41 7.95 -2.59
N VAL A 99 -16.02 9.02 -2.07
CA VAL A 99 -16.90 9.94 -2.78
C VAL A 99 -16.12 11.25 -2.91
N PRO A 100 -15.53 11.56 -4.10
CA PRO A 100 -14.57 12.65 -4.26
C PRO A 100 -15.06 14.00 -3.73
N GLU A 101 -16.31 14.36 -4.02
CA GLU A 101 -16.90 15.64 -3.62
C GLU A 101 -16.98 15.81 -2.10
N ARG A 102 -17.11 14.70 -1.37
CA ARG A 102 -17.15 14.67 0.10
C ARG A 102 -15.76 14.51 0.71
N ASP A 103 -14.98 13.58 0.19
CA ASP A 103 -13.80 13.07 0.88
C ASP A 103 -12.54 13.90 0.56
N ILE A 104 -12.42 14.46 -0.65
CA ILE A 104 -11.29 15.34 -0.98
C ILE A 104 -11.25 16.58 -0.09
N PRO A 105 -12.34 17.34 0.12
CA PRO A 105 -12.33 18.47 1.06
C PRO A 105 -11.91 18.06 2.48
N ARG A 106 -12.37 16.92 2.97
CA ARG A 106 -12.00 16.39 4.29
C ARG A 106 -10.50 16.09 4.39
N ILE A 107 -9.91 15.50 3.35
CA ILE A 107 -8.47 15.24 3.30
C ILE A 107 -7.69 16.56 3.31
N VAL A 108 -8.13 17.55 2.55
CA VAL A 108 -7.52 18.88 2.52
C VAL A 108 -7.60 19.56 3.90
N ASP A 109 -8.73 19.44 4.60
CA ASP A 109 -8.89 20.00 5.95
C ASP A 109 -7.97 19.29 6.95
N LEU A 110 -7.81 17.98 6.87
CA LEU A 110 -6.86 17.22 7.70
C LEU A 110 -5.40 17.63 7.42
N TYR A 111 -5.05 17.84 6.16
CA TYR A 111 -3.73 18.32 5.77
C TYR A 111 -3.47 19.72 6.33
N ARG A 112 -4.40 20.67 6.13
CA ARG A 112 -4.29 22.05 6.67
C ARG A 112 -4.21 22.09 8.19
N ALA A 113 -4.86 21.15 8.85
CA ALA A 113 -4.80 21.00 10.30
C ALA A 113 -3.52 20.28 10.80
N GLY A 114 -2.59 19.92 9.90
CA GLY A 114 -1.36 19.20 10.23
C GLY A 114 -1.58 17.77 10.73
N ARG A 115 -2.77 17.19 10.49
CA ARG A 115 -3.11 15.84 10.94
C ARG A 115 -2.71 14.75 9.97
N ILE A 116 -2.48 15.09 8.72
CA ILE A 116 -1.87 14.22 7.70
C ILE A 116 -0.72 14.96 7.04
N ARG A 117 0.30 14.23 6.68
CA ARG A 117 1.52 14.72 6.05
C ARG A 117 1.49 14.29 4.60
N LEU A 118 1.62 15.25 3.66
CA LEU A 118 1.60 14.97 2.22
C LEU A 118 2.85 15.48 1.52
N ASP A 119 3.43 16.59 2.00
CA ASP A 119 4.58 17.22 1.36
C ASP A 119 5.81 16.32 1.37
N GLU A 120 6.01 15.56 2.42
CA GLU A 120 7.12 14.61 2.59
C GLU A 120 7.05 13.42 1.64
N LEU A 121 5.88 13.16 1.04
CA LEU A 121 5.73 12.14 0.00
C LEU A 121 6.28 12.60 -1.36
N ILE A 122 6.46 13.93 -1.55
CA ILE A 122 6.93 14.50 -2.81
C ILE A 122 8.46 14.41 -2.86
N GLY A 123 8.97 13.36 -3.48
CA GLY A 123 10.42 13.15 -3.62
C GLY A 123 11.04 13.91 -4.79
N LYS A 124 10.27 14.21 -5.85
CA LYS A 124 10.77 14.94 -7.03
C LYS A 124 9.68 15.86 -7.60
N ARG A 125 10.08 17.07 -8.00
CA ARG A 125 9.25 17.99 -8.80
C ARG A 125 9.91 18.20 -10.14
N VAL A 126 9.17 18.01 -11.23
CA VAL A 126 9.67 18.18 -12.60
C VAL A 126 8.73 19.09 -13.39
N PRO A 127 9.24 19.95 -14.29
CA PRO A 127 8.39 20.68 -15.23
C PRO A 127 7.71 19.71 -16.21
N LEU A 128 6.63 20.15 -16.85
CA LEU A 128 5.89 19.32 -17.81
C LEU A 128 6.77 18.82 -18.96
N ALA A 129 7.76 19.61 -19.39
CA ALA A 129 8.70 19.22 -20.46
C ALA A 129 9.54 17.98 -20.08
N ASP A 130 9.82 17.80 -18.80
CA ASP A 130 10.69 16.72 -18.28
C ASP A 130 9.88 15.64 -17.57
N PHE A 131 8.59 15.52 -17.86
CA PHE A 131 7.67 14.63 -17.16
C PHE A 131 8.15 13.16 -17.21
N SER A 132 8.81 12.73 -18.31
CA SER A 132 9.39 11.39 -18.45
C SER A 132 10.45 11.07 -17.39
N GLU A 133 11.21 12.07 -16.94
CA GLU A 133 12.17 11.90 -15.83
C GLU A 133 11.46 11.60 -14.50
N GLY A 134 10.31 12.24 -14.28
CA GLY A 134 9.48 11.97 -13.09
C GLY A 134 8.93 10.54 -13.08
N ILE A 135 8.53 10.02 -14.24
CA ILE A 135 8.11 8.61 -14.40
C ILE A 135 9.30 7.69 -14.13
N ALA A 136 10.42 7.89 -14.80
CA ALA A 136 11.61 7.06 -14.66
C ALA A 136 12.07 6.96 -13.19
N ALA A 137 12.13 8.08 -12.47
CA ALA A 137 12.48 8.10 -11.05
C ALA A 137 11.48 7.30 -10.17
N SER A 138 10.20 7.36 -10.51
CA SER A 138 9.15 6.60 -9.79
C SER A 138 9.25 5.10 -10.08
N GLU A 139 9.50 4.71 -11.32
CA GLU A 139 9.69 3.31 -11.73
C GLU A 139 10.98 2.70 -11.16
N ALA A 140 12.05 3.50 -11.09
CA ALA A 140 13.31 3.09 -10.46
C ALA A 140 13.20 3.01 -8.92
N GLY A 141 12.10 3.46 -8.33
CA GLY A 141 11.91 3.47 -6.88
C GLY A 141 12.78 4.49 -6.13
N GLU A 142 13.32 5.48 -6.84
CA GLU A 142 14.19 6.53 -6.27
C GLU A 142 13.41 7.53 -5.40
N VAL A 143 12.10 7.64 -5.63
CA VAL A 143 11.22 8.57 -4.94
C VAL A 143 9.87 7.93 -4.59
N ALA A 144 9.23 8.41 -3.53
CA ALA A 144 7.87 7.97 -3.18
C ALA A 144 6.83 8.49 -4.18
N ARG A 145 6.95 9.76 -4.58
CA ARG A 145 6.06 10.43 -5.56
C ARG A 145 6.84 11.44 -6.39
N SER A 146 6.56 11.48 -7.69
CA SER A 146 6.96 12.57 -8.59
C SER A 146 5.77 13.48 -8.84
N VAL A 147 5.98 14.79 -8.82
CA VAL A 147 4.96 15.80 -9.11
C VAL A 147 5.39 16.60 -10.33
N VAL A 148 4.51 16.66 -11.33
CA VAL A 148 4.72 17.51 -12.52
C VAL A 148 4.18 18.90 -12.21
N THR A 149 5.03 19.92 -12.39
CA THR A 149 4.64 21.32 -12.24
C THR A 149 4.24 21.90 -13.59
N ILE A 150 3.06 22.50 -13.64
CA ILE A 150 2.54 23.20 -14.83
C ILE A 150 2.65 24.69 -14.55
N PRO A 151 3.34 25.47 -15.41
CA PRO A 151 3.37 26.92 -15.25
C PRO A 151 1.95 27.51 -15.27
N ALA A 152 1.73 28.54 -14.43
CA ALA A 152 0.48 29.29 -14.41
C ALA A 152 0.29 30.12 -15.68
#